data_d896e5621f4bdcf4815a250e9dea06ba
#
_entry.id   d896e5621f4bdcf4815a250e9dea06ba
#
_cell.length_a   1.000
_cell.length_b   1.000
_cell.length_c   1.000
_cell.angle_alpha   90.00
_cell.angle_beta   90.00
_cell.angle_gamma   90.00
#
_symmetry.space_group_name_H-M   'P 1'
#
loop_
_entity.id
_entity.type
_entity.pdbx_description
1 polymer ?
#
loop_
_entity_poly.entity_id
_entity_poly.type
_entity_poly.pdbx_seq_one_letter_code
_entity_poly.pdbx_strand_id
1 'polypeptide(L)'
;TNSLPLFNGSIEDDLTNFYDYINHFKIKIKKSKINAGNIHILKNKKDIIFFEAGDPPKKNYSSCYQSGPLSFEYFFDDQKIITNSGFGVNISNKARLLSRLTSSQSALCLNDTSIVGFEKNNMMNKAYGFLIKRDFKILNLEHKNDPNEIQVRAGHDAYLKNFGCIHNRSITIDKINNKVIGQDKLIQKRVNSKIKYDIRFHLYPGLTAIQTIGGNTLLIQINKNKALLFSTNEKNLKIEKSIFFGG
;
A
#
# COMPACT_ATOMS: atom_id res chain seq x y z
N THR A 1 0.15 -3.15 16.67
CA THR A 1 0.00 -4.32 15.78
C THR A 1 1.11 -5.31 16.04
N ASN A 2 0.80 -6.60 15.99
CA ASN A 2 1.80 -7.67 16.17
C ASN A 2 2.43 -8.10 14.83
N SER A 3 2.18 -7.38 13.75
CA SER A 3 2.77 -7.65 12.44
C SER A 3 3.35 -6.40 11.81
N LEU A 4 4.37 -6.58 10.99
CA LEU A 4 5.00 -5.53 10.22
C LEU A 4 4.15 -5.17 8.98
N PRO A 5 4.17 -3.92 8.54
CA PRO A 5 3.62 -3.55 7.23
C PRO A 5 4.51 -4.09 6.10
N LEU A 6 3.87 -4.50 5.00
CA LEU A 6 4.51 -5.19 3.87
C LEU A 6 4.90 -4.19 2.76
N PHE A 7 5.98 -3.45 2.98
CA PHE A 7 6.55 -2.50 2.01
C PHE A 7 7.99 -2.87 1.67
N ASN A 8 8.34 -2.71 0.40
CA ASN A 8 9.72 -2.68 -0.10
C ASN A 8 10.62 -3.83 0.37
N GLY A 9 10.10 -5.06 0.24
CA GLY A 9 10.82 -6.27 0.56
C GLY A 9 10.55 -6.82 1.95
N SER A 10 9.65 -6.21 2.72
CA SER A 10 9.21 -6.79 3.99
C SER A 10 8.41 -8.05 3.76
N ILE A 11 8.62 -9.03 4.63
CA ILE A 11 7.83 -10.24 4.79
C ILE A 11 7.13 -10.20 6.15
N GLU A 12 6.09 -10.98 6.33
CA GLU A 12 5.49 -11.14 7.65
C GLU A 12 6.48 -11.85 8.58
N ASP A 13 6.51 -11.38 9.80
CA ASP A 13 7.36 -11.95 10.85
C ASP A 13 6.55 -12.04 12.14
N ASP A 14 6.79 -13.11 12.91
CA ASP A 14 6.26 -13.24 14.25
C ASP A 14 7.10 -12.41 15.22
N LEU A 15 6.54 -11.28 15.64
CA LEU A 15 7.21 -10.35 16.55
C LEU A 15 7.15 -10.81 18.01
N THR A 16 6.62 -11.99 18.34
CA THR A 16 6.50 -12.49 19.72
C THR A 16 7.87 -12.51 20.39
N ASN A 17 8.85 -13.17 19.77
CA ASN A 17 10.21 -13.25 20.32
C ASN A 17 10.86 -11.86 20.48
N PHE A 18 10.57 -10.93 19.57
CA PHE A 18 11.05 -9.56 19.68
C PHE A 18 10.46 -8.84 20.89
N TYR A 19 9.16 -8.95 21.11
CA TYR A 19 8.51 -8.37 22.29
C TYR A 19 8.94 -9.03 23.57
N ASP A 20 9.13 -10.35 23.60
CA ASP A 20 9.63 -11.08 24.76
C ASP A 20 11.05 -10.62 25.13
N TYR A 21 11.92 -10.43 24.13
CA TYR A 21 13.24 -9.85 24.32
C TYR A 21 13.18 -8.43 24.92
N ILE A 22 12.37 -7.55 24.33
CA ILE A 22 12.18 -6.17 24.82
C ILE A 22 11.69 -6.15 26.26
N ASN A 23 10.72 -7.00 26.60
CA ASN A 23 10.14 -7.11 27.92
C ASN A 23 11.16 -7.68 28.93
N HIS A 24 11.87 -8.76 28.57
CA HIS A 24 12.89 -9.38 29.40
C HIS A 24 13.99 -8.37 29.83
N PHE A 25 14.48 -7.61 28.90
CA PHE A 25 15.51 -6.59 29.16
C PHE A 25 14.94 -5.24 29.62
N LYS A 26 13.63 -5.13 29.82
CA LYS A 26 12.95 -3.90 30.25
C LYS A 26 13.29 -2.69 29.38
N ILE A 27 13.49 -2.89 28.08
CA ILE A 27 13.83 -1.85 27.14
C ILE A 27 12.64 -0.90 26.97
N LYS A 28 12.83 0.37 27.28
CA LYS A 28 11.80 1.39 27.06
C LYS A 28 11.77 1.79 25.59
N ILE A 29 10.75 1.36 24.86
CA ILE A 29 10.50 1.81 23.50
C ILE A 29 9.98 3.24 23.55
N LYS A 30 10.68 4.18 22.92
CA LYS A 30 10.16 5.55 22.75
C LYS A 30 8.95 5.51 21.82
N LYS A 31 7.88 6.23 22.17
CA LYS A 31 6.71 6.39 21.31
C LYS A 31 7.15 6.84 19.91
N SER A 32 6.64 6.15 18.90
CA SER A 32 7.03 6.36 17.51
C SER A 32 6.73 7.78 17.03
N LYS A 33 7.57 8.26 16.14
CA LYS A 33 7.30 9.45 15.31
C LYS A 33 6.14 9.14 14.33
N ILE A 34 5.58 10.19 13.74
CA ILE A 34 4.52 10.12 12.72
C ILE A 34 4.98 9.40 11.45
N ASN A 35 6.28 9.21 11.29
CA ASN A 35 6.86 8.52 10.14
C ASN A 35 8.03 7.60 10.54
N ALA A 36 8.23 6.57 9.73
CA ALA A 36 9.38 5.68 9.76
C ALA A 36 9.98 5.68 8.34
N GLY A 37 10.99 6.50 8.12
CA GLY A 37 11.51 6.74 6.76
C GLY A 37 10.43 7.33 5.85
N ASN A 38 10.14 6.62 4.76
CA ASN A 38 9.13 7.02 3.76
C ASN A 38 7.72 6.52 4.08
N ILE A 39 7.53 5.85 5.22
CA ILE A 39 6.22 5.36 5.66
C ILE A 39 5.62 6.34 6.66
N HIS A 40 4.48 6.90 6.31
CA HIS A 40 3.70 7.81 7.16
C HIS A 40 2.66 7.02 7.94
N ILE A 41 2.54 7.31 9.23
CA ILE A 41 1.67 6.56 10.15
C ILE A 41 0.54 7.47 10.61
N LEU A 42 -0.70 7.08 10.28
CA LEU A 42 -1.90 7.68 10.83
C LEU A 42 -2.44 6.73 11.90
N LYS A 43 -2.61 7.23 13.11
CA LYS A 43 -3.09 6.39 14.22
C LYS A 43 -4.17 7.11 15.01
N ASN A 44 -5.31 6.46 15.10
CA ASN A 44 -6.42 6.82 15.99
C ASN A 44 -6.80 5.56 16.78
N LYS A 45 -7.61 5.66 17.81
CA LYS A 45 -8.00 4.59 18.76
C LYS A 45 -7.92 3.15 18.22
N LYS A 46 -8.64 2.86 17.15
CA LYS A 46 -8.72 1.54 16.51
C LYS A 46 -8.09 1.47 15.12
N ASP A 47 -7.88 2.63 14.50
CA ASP A 47 -7.42 2.72 13.13
C ASP A 47 -5.92 3.00 13.10
N ILE A 48 -5.18 2.17 12.36
CA ILE A 48 -3.78 2.41 12.07
C ILE A 48 -3.58 2.25 10.56
N ILE A 49 -3.02 3.27 9.93
CA ILE A 49 -2.71 3.27 8.50
C ILE A 49 -1.23 3.53 8.34
N PHE A 50 -0.58 2.69 7.55
CA PHE A 50 0.76 2.88 7.05
C PHE A 50 0.66 3.29 5.59
N PHE A 51 1.17 4.46 5.24
CA PHE A 51 1.08 5.04 3.90
C PHE A 51 2.48 5.29 3.34
N GLU A 52 2.79 4.71 2.18
CA GLU A 52 4.08 4.88 1.53
C GLU A 52 4.09 6.16 0.69
N ALA A 53 5.00 7.10 1.01
CA ALA A 53 5.18 8.32 0.25
C ALA A 53 6.67 8.67 0.14
N GLY A 54 7.43 7.80 -0.51
CA GLY A 54 8.86 7.98 -0.74
C GLY A 54 9.26 7.93 -2.20
N ASP A 55 10.28 8.70 -2.55
CA ASP A 55 10.97 8.53 -3.82
C ASP A 55 11.54 7.11 -3.93
N PRO A 56 11.60 6.51 -5.12
CA PRO A 56 12.24 5.21 -5.29
C PRO A 56 13.72 5.25 -4.93
N PRO A 57 14.30 4.15 -4.45
CA PRO A 57 15.72 4.11 -4.15
C PRO A 57 16.53 4.26 -5.45
N LYS A 58 17.80 4.67 -5.31
CA LYS A 58 18.71 4.65 -6.45
C LYS A 58 18.77 3.23 -7.06
N LYS A 59 18.90 3.14 -8.38
CA LYS A 59 18.83 1.91 -9.16
C LYS A 59 19.56 0.72 -8.52
N ASN A 60 20.81 0.91 -8.10
CA ASN A 60 21.64 -0.17 -7.54
C ASN A 60 21.14 -0.72 -6.19
N TYR A 61 20.24 -0.01 -5.51
CA TYR A 61 19.64 -0.39 -4.23
C TYR A 61 18.17 -0.79 -4.35
N SER A 62 17.69 -1.02 -5.58
CA SER A 62 16.26 -1.22 -5.87
C SER A 62 15.83 -2.69 -5.96
N SER A 63 16.69 -3.64 -5.59
CA SER A 63 16.41 -5.08 -5.74
C SER A 63 15.20 -5.60 -4.97
N CYS A 64 14.84 -4.94 -3.88
CA CYS A 64 13.66 -5.25 -3.07
C CYS A 64 12.52 -4.24 -3.24
N TYR A 65 12.73 -3.15 -4.01
CA TYR A 65 11.73 -2.12 -4.18
C TYR A 65 10.47 -2.67 -4.86
N GLN A 66 9.32 -2.37 -4.27
CA GLN A 66 8.00 -2.71 -4.78
C GLN A 66 7.34 -1.45 -5.36
N SER A 67 6.77 -1.58 -6.55
CA SER A 67 6.25 -0.47 -7.36
C SER A 67 4.90 0.05 -6.84
N GLY A 68 4.86 0.47 -5.60
CA GLY A 68 3.64 0.86 -4.90
C GLY A 68 3.66 2.26 -4.27
N PRO A 69 4.14 3.33 -4.95
CA PRO A 69 4.03 4.66 -4.36
C PRO A 69 2.56 4.97 -4.06
N LEU A 70 2.33 5.61 -2.93
CA LEU A 70 1.02 5.92 -2.37
C LEU A 70 0.16 4.68 -2.04
N SER A 71 0.76 3.48 -2.00
CA SER A 71 0.07 2.32 -1.43
C SER A 71 -0.05 2.47 0.08
N PHE A 72 -0.98 1.75 0.66
CA PHE A 72 -1.19 1.77 2.09
C PHE A 72 -1.60 0.40 2.64
N GLU A 73 -1.37 0.23 3.93
CA GLU A 73 -1.93 -0.86 4.72
C GLU A 73 -2.82 -0.29 5.82
N TYR A 74 -3.93 -0.96 6.10
CA TYR A 74 -4.90 -0.56 7.09
C TYR A 74 -5.15 -1.65 8.11
N PHE A 75 -5.03 -1.28 9.37
CA PHE A 75 -5.35 -2.12 10.52
C PHE A 75 -6.54 -1.50 11.27
N PHE A 76 -7.47 -2.34 11.63
CA PHE A 76 -8.59 -1.99 12.47
C PHE A 76 -8.63 -2.90 13.70
N ASP A 77 -8.58 -2.30 14.90
CA ASP A 77 -8.60 -3.01 16.17
C ASP A 77 -7.50 -4.10 16.24
N ASP A 78 -6.27 -3.70 15.86
CA ASP A 78 -5.05 -4.51 15.71
C ASP A 78 -5.08 -5.62 14.65
N GLN A 79 -6.17 -5.77 13.92
CA GLN A 79 -6.26 -6.72 12.82
C GLN A 79 -5.97 -6.06 11.48
N LYS A 80 -5.09 -6.68 10.68
CA LYS A 80 -4.77 -6.22 9.32
C LYS A 80 -5.98 -6.45 8.40
N ILE A 81 -6.42 -5.40 7.71
CA ILE A 81 -7.61 -5.43 6.82
C ILE A 81 -7.18 -5.27 5.38
N ILE A 82 -6.48 -4.15 5.06
CA ILE A 82 -5.92 -3.90 3.74
C ILE A 82 -4.41 -4.05 3.86
N THR A 83 -3.82 -4.77 2.92
CA THR A 83 -2.40 -5.07 2.89
C THR A 83 -1.82 -4.85 1.50
N ASN A 84 -0.52 -4.91 1.36
CA ASN A 84 0.13 -5.20 0.09
C ASN A 84 0.33 -6.72 -0.04
N SER A 85 0.62 -7.23 -1.23
CA SER A 85 0.70 -8.68 -1.42
C SER A 85 1.93 -9.34 -0.79
N GLY A 86 2.82 -8.56 -0.15
CA GLY A 86 4.07 -9.07 0.42
C GLY A 86 5.18 -9.23 -0.60
N PHE A 87 6.27 -9.93 -0.25
CA PHE A 87 7.45 -10.07 -1.10
C PHE A 87 7.80 -11.53 -1.34
N GLY A 88 7.64 -11.98 -2.58
CA GLY A 88 7.78 -13.38 -2.99
C GLY A 88 9.21 -13.89 -3.17
N VAL A 89 10.22 -13.33 -2.48
CA VAL A 89 11.64 -13.67 -2.65
C VAL A 89 11.93 -15.12 -2.29
N ASN A 90 11.30 -15.65 -1.26
CA ASN A 90 11.54 -17.02 -0.77
C ASN A 90 10.77 -18.08 -1.57
N ILE A 91 9.86 -17.67 -2.47
CA ILE A 91 9.01 -18.60 -3.22
C ILE A 91 9.65 -18.95 -4.57
N SER A 92 9.94 -17.96 -5.41
CA SER A 92 10.58 -18.12 -6.71
C SER A 92 10.96 -16.77 -7.32
N ASN A 93 11.84 -16.78 -8.34
CA ASN A 93 12.17 -15.57 -9.10
C ASN A 93 10.94 -14.93 -9.77
N LYS A 94 9.97 -15.75 -10.21
CA LYS A 94 8.71 -15.28 -10.79
C LYS A 94 7.85 -14.60 -9.71
N ALA A 95 7.69 -15.22 -8.56
CA ALA A 95 6.96 -14.65 -7.42
C ALA A 95 7.62 -13.35 -6.93
N ARG A 96 8.96 -13.34 -6.83
CA ARG A 96 9.73 -12.14 -6.51
C ARG A 96 9.43 -10.98 -7.46
N LEU A 97 9.37 -11.24 -8.77
CA LEU A 97 9.04 -10.20 -9.76
C LEU A 97 7.58 -9.77 -9.67
N LEU A 98 6.64 -10.72 -9.61
CA LEU A 98 5.20 -10.44 -9.57
C LEU A 98 4.82 -9.63 -8.33
N SER A 99 5.35 -9.98 -7.16
CA SER A 99 5.08 -9.25 -5.90
C SER A 99 5.58 -7.80 -5.90
N ARG A 100 6.39 -7.41 -6.87
CA ARG A 100 6.94 -6.05 -7.03
C ARG A 100 6.15 -5.17 -8.00
N LEU A 101 5.19 -5.73 -8.73
CA LEU A 101 4.36 -4.96 -9.67
C LEU A 101 3.38 -4.05 -8.91
N THR A 102 2.98 -2.95 -9.55
CA THR A 102 1.97 -2.04 -8.98
C THR A 102 0.64 -2.74 -8.70
N SER A 103 0.25 -3.69 -9.55
CA SER A 103 -0.95 -4.50 -9.36
C SER A 103 -0.93 -5.40 -8.12
N SER A 104 0.22 -5.62 -7.53
CA SER A 104 0.41 -6.37 -6.27
C SER A 104 0.42 -5.46 -5.03
N GLN A 105 0.18 -4.17 -5.22
CA GLN A 105 0.12 -3.18 -4.14
C GLN A 105 -1.29 -2.60 -4.03
N SER A 106 -1.69 -2.16 -2.84
CA SER A 106 -2.96 -1.46 -2.63
C SER A 106 -2.85 -0.02 -3.16
N ALA A 107 -2.74 0.11 -4.47
CA ALA A 107 -2.43 1.32 -5.21
C ALA A 107 -3.27 1.48 -6.49
N LEU A 108 -3.16 2.64 -7.12
CA LEU A 108 -3.75 2.92 -8.44
C LEU A 108 -2.79 2.48 -9.54
N CYS A 109 -3.31 1.74 -10.51
CA CYS A 109 -2.60 1.28 -11.70
C CYS A 109 -3.26 1.86 -12.96
N LEU A 110 -2.46 2.43 -13.87
CA LEU A 110 -2.94 2.91 -15.17
C LEU A 110 -2.61 1.90 -16.28
N ASN A 111 -3.61 1.59 -17.11
CA ASN A 111 -3.50 0.74 -18.29
C ASN A 111 -2.70 -0.56 -18.03
N ASP A 112 -2.94 -1.21 -16.90
CA ASP A 112 -2.25 -2.43 -16.43
C ASP A 112 -0.71 -2.31 -16.44
N THR A 113 -0.20 -1.08 -16.28
CA THR A 113 1.23 -0.79 -16.35
C THR A 113 1.81 -0.54 -14.96
N SER A 114 2.88 -1.28 -14.64
CA SER A 114 3.61 -1.03 -13.41
C SER A 114 4.33 0.32 -13.46
N ILE A 115 4.28 1.07 -12.35
CA ILE A 115 4.82 2.43 -12.22
C ILE A 115 6.31 2.46 -12.59
N VAL A 116 7.10 1.55 -12.00
CA VAL A 116 8.48 1.34 -12.43
C VAL A 116 8.58 0.09 -13.29
N GLY A 117 9.33 0.15 -14.38
CA GLY A 117 9.72 -1.04 -15.13
C GLY A 117 10.90 -1.72 -14.44
N PHE A 118 11.06 -3.03 -14.68
CA PHE A 118 12.20 -3.79 -14.19
C PHE A 118 13.12 -4.19 -15.34
N GLU A 119 14.43 -4.18 -15.11
CA GLU A 119 15.39 -4.63 -16.12
C GLU A 119 15.25 -6.13 -16.35
N LYS A 120 15.31 -6.52 -17.62
CA LYS A 120 15.29 -7.94 -18.01
C LYS A 120 16.72 -8.41 -18.28
N ASN A 121 17.02 -9.63 -17.80
CA ASN A 121 18.18 -10.44 -18.19
C ASN A 121 19.53 -9.72 -18.44
N ASN A 122 20.18 -9.29 -17.37
CA ASN A 122 21.62 -9.13 -17.39
C ASN A 122 22.23 -9.96 -16.23
N MET A 123 23.55 -10.13 -16.26
CA MET A 123 24.29 -10.91 -15.27
C MET A 123 24.09 -10.37 -13.85
N MET A 124 23.93 -9.04 -13.70
CA MET A 124 23.65 -8.36 -12.44
C MET A 124 22.26 -8.70 -11.88
N ASN A 125 21.25 -8.87 -12.74
CA ASN A 125 19.90 -9.23 -12.31
C ASN A 125 19.80 -10.67 -11.77
N LYS A 126 20.68 -11.54 -12.18
CA LYS A 126 20.76 -12.90 -11.62
C LYS A 126 21.31 -12.90 -10.20
N ALA A 127 22.26 -12.01 -9.91
CA ALA A 127 22.91 -11.91 -8.61
C ALA A 127 22.12 -11.05 -7.60
N TYR A 128 21.59 -9.90 -8.06
CA TYR A 128 21.00 -8.89 -7.16
C TYR A 128 19.47 -8.76 -7.28
N GLY A 129 18.84 -9.49 -8.22
CA GLY A 129 17.42 -9.33 -8.56
C GLY A 129 17.19 -8.20 -9.57
N PHE A 130 15.96 -8.10 -10.04
CA PHE A 130 15.59 -7.15 -11.09
C PHE A 130 15.64 -5.71 -10.56
N LEU A 131 16.53 -4.89 -11.12
CA LEU A 131 16.63 -3.48 -10.78
C LEU A 131 15.56 -2.65 -11.50
N ILE A 132 15.17 -1.51 -10.92
CA ILE A 132 14.21 -0.60 -11.54
C ILE A 132 14.81 0.08 -12.77
N LYS A 133 13.97 0.33 -13.79
CA LYS A 133 14.34 1.05 -15.01
C LYS A 133 14.09 2.54 -14.96
N ARG A 134 13.15 2.95 -14.15
CA ARG A 134 12.67 4.32 -14.08
C ARG A 134 12.59 4.75 -12.64
N ASP A 135 12.84 6.01 -12.42
CA ASP A 135 12.56 6.75 -11.19
C ASP A 135 11.34 7.65 -11.39
N PHE A 136 10.86 8.20 -10.32
CA PHE A 136 9.79 9.19 -10.25
C PHE A 136 10.02 10.03 -8.99
N LYS A 137 9.20 11.06 -8.83
CA LYS A 137 9.23 11.93 -7.66
C LYS A 137 7.92 11.91 -6.92
N ILE A 138 8.00 11.92 -5.60
CA ILE A 138 6.86 12.22 -4.74
C ILE A 138 6.64 13.73 -4.73
N LEU A 139 5.40 14.13 -4.85
CA LEU A 139 4.97 15.52 -4.97
C LEU A 139 4.01 15.89 -3.85
N ASN A 140 4.14 17.12 -3.34
CA ASN A 140 3.16 17.74 -2.42
C ASN A 140 2.78 16.84 -1.24
N LEU A 141 3.78 16.26 -0.58
CA LEU A 141 3.56 15.46 0.63
C LEU A 141 3.16 16.37 1.79
N GLU A 142 1.99 16.13 2.33
CA GLU A 142 1.45 16.84 3.47
C GLU A 142 0.91 15.85 4.50
N HIS A 143 1.13 16.14 5.77
CA HIS A 143 0.59 15.38 6.89
C HIS A 143 -0.07 16.35 7.87
N LYS A 144 -1.37 16.16 8.12
CA LYS A 144 -2.18 16.95 9.02
C LYS A 144 -2.68 16.08 10.16
N ASN A 145 -2.64 16.60 11.38
CA ASN A 145 -3.20 15.93 12.54
C ASN A 145 -3.83 17.00 13.45
N ASP A 146 -5.14 17.07 13.41
CA ASP A 146 -5.92 17.97 14.25
C ASP A 146 -6.98 17.21 15.10
N PRO A 147 -7.73 17.89 15.96
CA PRO A 147 -8.73 17.24 16.81
C PRO A 147 -9.76 16.41 16.07
N ASN A 148 -10.12 16.82 14.86
CA ASN A 148 -11.22 16.24 14.07
C ASN A 148 -10.76 15.16 13.10
N GLU A 149 -9.53 15.29 12.56
CA GLU A 149 -9.03 14.38 11.54
C GLU A 149 -7.52 14.17 11.60
N ILE A 150 -7.08 13.06 11.03
CA ILE A 150 -5.68 12.82 10.69
C ILE A 150 -5.63 12.53 9.19
N GLN A 151 -4.82 13.27 8.44
CA GLN A 151 -4.74 13.12 6.99
C GLN A 151 -3.29 13.05 6.53
N VAL A 152 -3.03 12.20 5.54
CA VAL A 152 -1.84 12.25 4.70
C VAL A 152 -2.28 12.45 3.26
N ARG A 153 -1.54 13.31 2.53
CA ARG A 153 -1.74 13.55 1.10
C ARG A 153 -0.39 13.59 0.40
N ALA A 154 -0.30 12.94 -0.73
CA ALA A 154 0.87 13.01 -1.61
C ALA A 154 0.48 12.76 -3.05
N GLY A 155 1.35 13.14 -3.98
CA GLY A 155 1.25 12.79 -5.40
C GLY A 155 2.52 12.14 -5.89
N HIS A 156 2.50 11.64 -7.13
CA HIS A 156 3.71 11.23 -7.85
C HIS A 156 3.58 11.49 -9.35
N ASP A 157 4.72 11.72 -10.01
CA ASP A 157 4.82 12.00 -11.44
C ASP A 157 5.14 10.77 -12.30
N ALA A 158 5.14 9.59 -11.72
CA ALA A 158 5.53 8.33 -12.37
C ALA A 158 4.75 8.02 -13.67
N TYR A 159 3.51 8.49 -13.75
CA TYR A 159 2.66 8.34 -14.93
C TYR A 159 2.78 9.50 -15.94
N LEU A 160 3.51 10.57 -15.60
CA LEU A 160 3.59 11.78 -16.42
C LEU A 160 4.23 11.50 -17.79
N LYS A 161 5.33 10.77 -17.81
CA LYS A 161 6.07 10.47 -19.04
C LYS A 161 5.27 9.62 -20.03
N ASN A 162 4.61 8.58 -19.55
CA ASN A 162 3.94 7.59 -20.39
C ASN A 162 2.49 7.97 -20.72
N PHE A 163 1.78 8.56 -19.76
CA PHE A 163 0.33 8.80 -19.85
C PHE A 163 -0.06 10.27 -19.70
N GLY A 164 0.92 11.16 -19.49
CA GLY A 164 0.65 12.59 -19.29
C GLY A 164 -0.11 12.89 -17.99
N CYS A 165 -0.08 12.00 -16.99
CA CYS A 165 -0.85 12.12 -15.77
C CYS A 165 0.01 12.20 -14.52
N ILE A 166 -0.46 12.97 -13.55
CA ILE A 166 0.02 12.95 -12.15
C ILE A 166 -1.08 12.30 -11.32
N HIS A 167 -0.71 11.36 -10.46
CA HIS A 167 -1.62 10.76 -9.51
C HIS A 167 -1.41 11.40 -8.14
N ASN A 168 -2.51 11.79 -7.49
CA ASN A 168 -2.54 12.21 -6.09
C ASN A 168 -3.47 11.29 -5.31
N ARG A 169 -3.07 10.94 -4.10
CA ARG A 169 -3.88 10.21 -3.14
C ARG A 169 -3.89 10.92 -1.80
N SER A 170 -5.04 10.98 -1.17
CA SER A 170 -5.16 11.34 0.24
C SER A 170 -5.87 10.24 1.01
N ILE A 171 -5.45 10.02 2.25
CA ILE A 171 -6.13 9.16 3.20
C ILE A 171 -6.37 9.94 4.46
N THR A 172 -7.61 9.92 4.93
CA THR A 172 -8.07 10.67 6.10
C THR A 172 -8.75 9.73 7.09
N ILE A 173 -8.35 9.79 8.33
CA ILE A 173 -9.11 9.23 9.46
C ILE A 173 -9.98 10.35 10.02
N ASP A 174 -11.28 10.30 9.74
CA ASP A 174 -12.28 11.19 10.31
C ASP A 174 -12.64 10.69 11.72
N LYS A 175 -12.19 11.43 12.74
CA LYS A 175 -12.35 11.05 14.14
C LYS A 175 -13.77 11.30 14.65
N ILE A 176 -14.52 12.20 14.01
CA ILE A 176 -15.89 12.56 14.38
C ILE A 176 -16.85 11.47 13.94
N ASN A 177 -16.75 11.08 12.66
CA ASN A 177 -17.66 10.13 12.05
C ASN A 177 -17.15 8.67 12.11
N ASN A 178 -15.97 8.43 12.71
CA ASN A 178 -15.31 7.11 12.77
C ASN A 178 -15.21 6.45 11.38
N LYS A 179 -14.66 7.19 10.41
CA LYS A 179 -14.51 6.75 9.03
C LYS A 179 -13.06 6.90 8.55
N VAL A 180 -12.65 5.99 7.71
CA VAL A 180 -11.45 6.13 6.89
C VAL A 180 -11.89 6.49 5.47
N ILE A 181 -11.36 7.59 4.95
CA ILE A 181 -11.73 8.13 3.63
C ILE A 181 -10.49 8.14 2.76
N GLY A 182 -10.52 7.41 1.65
CA GLY A 182 -9.51 7.44 0.60
C GLY A 182 -10.01 8.28 -0.59
N GLN A 183 -9.14 9.09 -1.16
CA GLN A 183 -9.43 9.85 -2.38
C GLN A 183 -8.25 9.75 -3.34
N ASP A 184 -8.52 9.30 -4.56
CA ASP A 184 -7.57 9.29 -5.67
C ASP A 184 -7.96 10.35 -6.70
N LYS A 185 -6.97 11.09 -7.20
CA LYS A 185 -7.15 12.11 -8.23
C LYS A 185 -6.08 11.98 -9.29
N LEU A 186 -6.51 11.80 -10.56
CA LEU A 186 -5.64 11.86 -11.72
C LEU A 186 -5.70 13.26 -12.31
N ILE A 187 -4.55 13.93 -12.39
CA ILE A 187 -4.39 15.24 -13.02
C ILE A 187 -3.77 15.01 -14.39
N GLN A 188 -4.58 15.19 -15.42
CA GLN A 188 -4.14 15.06 -16.79
C GLN A 188 -3.42 16.35 -17.22
N LYS A 189 -2.16 16.24 -17.63
CA LYS A 189 -1.30 17.32 -18.10
C LYS A 189 -1.18 17.36 -19.64
N ARG A 190 -1.51 16.26 -20.30
CA ARG A 190 -1.56 16.14 -21.76
C ARG A 190 -2.82 15.38 -22.15
N VAL A 191 -3.53 15.87 -23.17
CA VAL A 191 -4.68 15.16 -23.73
C VAL A 191 -4.12 13.99 -24.54
N ASN A 192 -4.17 12.81 -23.99
CA ASN A 192 -3.80 11.56 -24.65
C ASN A 192 -4.92 10.55 -24.50
N SER A 193 -4.91 9.54 -25.40
CA SER A 193 -5.76 8.35 -25.49
C SER A 193 -6.55 7.94 -24.23
N LYS A 194 -7.58 7.16 -24.39
CA LYS A 194 -8.39 6.57 -23.33
C LYS A 194 -7.49 5.97 -22.22
N ILE A 195 -7.48 6.59 -21.06
CA ILE A 195 -6.82 6.09 -19.89
C ILE A 195 -7.81 5.19 -19.15
N LYS A 196 -7.41 3.94 -18.92
CA LYS A 196 -8.06 3.02 -17.98
C LYS A 196 -7.30 3.03 -16.68
N TYR A 197 -7.99 2.94 -15.57
CA TYR A 197 -7.36 2.82 -14.27
C TYR A 197 -8.08 1.78 -13.41
N ASP A 198 -7.31 1.13 -12.56
CA ASP A 198 -7.79 0.27 -11.50
C ASP A 198 -7.22 0.76 -10.18
N ILE A 199 -8.06 0.88 -9.17
CA ILE A 199 -7.63 1.09 -7.79
C ILE A 199 -7.80 -0.25 -7.08
N ARG A 200 -6.69 -0.83 -6.63
CA ARG A 200 -6.67 -2.14 -5.99
C ARG A 200 -6.53 -2.01 -4.50
N PHE A 201 -7.27 -2.83 -3.77
CA PHE A 201 -7.17 -3.01 -2.33
C PHE A 201 -7.07 -4.50 -2.06
N HIS A 202 -5.88 -4.95 -1.65
CA HIS A 202 -5.66 -6.35 -1.29
C HIS A 202 -6.16 -6.57 0.13
N LEU A 203 -7.14 -7.44 0.29
CA LEU A 203 -7.60 -7.85 1.60
C LEU A 203 -6.59 -8.84 2.21
N TYR A 204 -6.38 -8.72 3.52
CA TYR A 204 -5.54 -9.66 4.24
C TYR A 204 -6.13 -11.09 4.17
N PRO A 205 -5.31 -12.14 4.02
CA PRO A 205 -5.78 -13.51 3.94
C PRO A 205 -6.70 -13.89 5.10
N GLY A 206 -7.75 -14.66 4.79
CA GLY A 206 -8.76 -15.08 5.77
C GLY A 206 -9.94 -14.12 5.94
N LEU A 207 -9.88 -12.90 5.42
CA LEU A 207 -11.03 -12.00 5.38
C LEU A 207 -11.96 -12.35 4.24
N THR A 208 -13.27 -12.22 4.48
CA THR A 208 -14.31 -12.42 3.46
C THR A 208 -14.96 -11.09 3.13
N ALA A 209 -15.12 -10.82 1.84
CA ALA A 209 -15.86 -9.65 1.36
C ALA A 209 -17.09 -10.09 0.58
N ILE A 210 -18.22 -9.43 0.83
CA ILE A 210 -19.51 -9.70 0.17
C ILE A 210 -20.00 -8.38 -0.40
N GLN A 211 -20.33 -8.38 -1.70
CA GLN A 211 -20.89 -7.22 -2.37
C GLN A 211 -22.38 -7.08 -2.03
N THR A 212 -22.80 -5.88 -1.69
CA THR A 212 -24.21 -5.58 -1.44
C THR A 212 -25.00 -5.41 -2.75
N ILE A 213 -26.31 -5.51 -2.67
CA ILE A 213 -27.23 -5.45 -3.83
C ILE A 213 -27.04 -4.15 -4.64
N GLY A 214 -26.68 -3.04 -4.01
CA GLY A 214 -26.41 -1.75 -4.68
C GLY A 214 -25.13 -1.70 -5.52
N GLY A 215 -24.27 -2.71 -5.44
CA GLY A 215 -23.08 -2.85 -6.28
C GLY A 215 -21.86 -2.00 -5.92
N ASN A 216 -22.04 -0.91 -5.18
CA ASN A 216 -20.96 0.04 -4.83
C ASN A 216 -20.45 -0.09 -3.39
N THR A 217 -20.89 -1.14 -2.70
CA THR A 217 -20.59 -1.34 -1.28
C THR A 217 -20.21 -2.80 -1.04
N LEU A 218 -19.21 -3.01 -0.19
CA LEU A 218 -18.79 -4.32 0.29
C LEU A 218 -18.92 -4.39 1.79
N LEU A 219 -19.36 -5.54 2.29
CA LEU A 219 -19.23 -5.91 3.69
C LEU A 219 -17.98 -6.77 3.83
N ILE A 220 -16.98 -6.30 4.58
CA ILE A 220 -15.74 -7.01 4.87
C ILE A 220 -15.89 -7.61 6.26
N GLN A 221 -16.03 -8.94 6.32
CA GLN A 221 -16.15 -9.68 7.59
C GLN A 221 -14.80 -9.84 8.24
N ILE A 222 -14.63 -9.30 9.44
CA ILE A 222 -13.39 -9.40 10.22
C ILE A 222 -13.45 -10.66 11.10
N ASN A 223 -14.55 -10.84 11.82
CA ASN A 223 -14.83 -12.01 12.63
C ASN A 223 -16.35 -12.18 12.79
N LYS A 224 -16.80 -13.13 13.63
CA LYS A 224 -18.23 -13.41 13.81
C LYS A 224 -19.07 -12.20 14.23
N ASN A 225 -18.45 -11.21 14.92
CA ASN A 225 -19.16 -10.09 15.54
C ASN A 225 -18.78 -8.73 14.95
N LYS A 226 -17.80 -8.67 14.04
CA LYS A 226 -17.28 -7.42 13.51
C LYS A 226 -17.17 -7.48 11.99
N ALA A 227 -17.64 -6.43 11.34
CA ALA A 227 -17.48 -6.21 9.92
C ALA A 227 -17.23 -4.73 9.64
N LEU A 228 -16.58 -4.44 8.53
CA LEU A 228 -16.39 -3.09 8.00
C LEU A 228 -17.22 -2.94 6.74
N LEU A 229 -17.80 -1.76 6.58
CA LEU A 229 -18.49 -1.37 5.37
C LEU A 229 -17.53 -0.54 4.51
N PHE A 230 -17.18 -1.07 3.34
CA PHE A 230 -16.45 -0.33 2.32
C PHE A 230 -17.43 0.18 1.27
N SER A 231 -17.34 1.45 0.90
CA SER A 231 -18.15 2.03 -0.17
C SER A 231 -17.28 2.85 -1.12
N THR A 232 -17.71 2.95 -2.37
CA THR A 232 -17.01 3.72 -3.40
C THR A 232 -18.00 4.48 -4.28
N ASN A 233 -17.54 5.60 -4.84
CA ASN A 233 -18.27 6.34 -5.87
C ASN A 233 -18.10 5.73 -7.27
N GLU A 234 -17.17 4.78 -7.42
CA GLU A 234 -16.90 4.10 -8.69
C GLU A 234 -17.98 3.07 -9.00
N LYS A 235 -18.38 3.00 -10.27
CA LYS A 235 -19.49 2.12 -10.73
C LYS A 235 -19.10 0.66 -10.87
N ASN A 236 -17.81 0.34 -10.94
CA ASN A 236 -17.30 -1.00 -11.29
C ASN A 236 -16.54 -1.64 -10.13
N LEU A 237 -17.14 -1.69 -8.95
CA LEU A 237 -16.58 -2.42 -7.83
C LEU A 237 -16.63 -3.92 -8.10
N LYS A 238 -15.49 -4.62 -7.98
CA LYS A 238 -15.36 -6.06 -8.20
C LYS A 238 -14.58 -6.72 -7.10
N ILE A 239 -14.95 -7.94 -6.77
CA ILE A 239 -14.16 -8.82 -5.90
C ILE A 239 -13.44 -9.81 -6.80
N GLU A 240 -12.12 -9.85 -6.72
CA GLU A 240 -11.26 -10.73 -7.51
C GLU A 240 -10.35 -11.55 -6.60
N LYS A 241 -9.96 -12.74 -7.05
CA LYS A 241 -8.93 -13.53 -6.35
C LYS A 241 -7.56 -12.89 -6.56
N SER A 242 -6.79 -12.81 -5.50
CA SER A 242 -5.42 -12.28 -5.53
C SER A 242 -4.43 -13.30 -4.94
N ILE A 243 -3.14 -13.03 -5.13
CA ILE A 243 -2.06 -13.85 -4.56
C ILE A 243 -1.41 -13.05 -3.44
N PHE A 244 -1.20 -13.71 -2.30
CA PHE A 244 -0.48 -13.19 -1.17
C PHE A 244 0.89 -13.86 -1.06
N PHE A 245 1.95 -13.08 -0.91
CA PHE A 245 3.35 -13.53 -0.85
C PHE A 245 3.98 -13.22 0.53
N GLY A 246 3.21 -12.71 1.47
CA GLY A 246 3.73 -12.18 2.73
C GLY A 246 4.07 -13.22 3.78
N GLY A 247 3.57 -14.47 3.62
CA GLY A 247 3.78 -15.56 4.57
C GLY A 247 4.51 -16.75 3.98
#